data_c1a0cbd1120f5f6dac4d24c3d2e8e90a
#
_entry.id   c1a0cbd1120f5f6dac4d24c3d2e8e90a
#
_cell.length_a   1.000
_cell.length_b   1.000
_cell.length_c   1.000
_cell.angle_alpha   90.00
_cell.angle_beta   90.00
_cell.angle_gamma   90.00
#
_symmetry.space_group_name_H-M   'P 1'
#
loop_
_entity.id
_entity.type
_entity.pdbx_description
1 polymer ?
#
loop_
_entity_poly.entity_id
_entity_poly.type
_entity_poly.pdbx_seq_one_letter_code
_entity_poly.pdbx_strand_id
1 'polypeptide(L)'
;GDIIVKTQQQGKLVEYEIQENEMFLLPAKIPHSPVRSKGSIGLVIERKRNKDHKDGLMWFSDTANELLYEEYFQLTNIEKDFLAVFKRFYSDEKLRTCPSTGEIMEVDKRYVD
;
A
#
# COMPACT_ATOMS: atom_id res chain seq x y z
N GLY A 1 16.42 -12.65 -5.70
CA GLY A 1 15.59 -12.80 -4.49
C GLY A 1 14.12 -12.89 -4.79
N ASP A 2 13.35 -13.12 -3.78
CA ASP A 2 11.91 -13.30 -3.91
C ASP A 2 11.14 -12.10 -3.36
N ILE A 3 9.92 -11.92 -3.87
CA ILE A 3 9.01 -10.86 -3.42
C ILE A 3 7.59 -11.44 -3.36
N ILE A 4 6.83 -10.98 -2.39
CA ILE A 4 5.40 -11.27 -2.32
C ILE A 4 4.65 -9.99 -2.64
N VAL A 5 3.78 -10.02 -3.64
CA VAL A 5 2.90 -8.89 -3.93
C VAL A 5 1.54 -9.18 -3.32
N LYS A 6 1.19 -8.41 -2.30
CA LYS A 6 -0.14 -8.49 -1.69
C LYS A 6 -1.09 -7.62 -2.48
N THR A 7 -2.26 -8.16 -2.82
CA THR A 7 -3.28 -7.42 -3.57
C THR A 7 -4.62 -7.51 -2.88
N GLN A 8 -5.47 -6.51 -3.13
CA GLN A 8 -6.87 -6.52 -2.69
C GLN A 8 -7.77 -6.72 -3.91
N GLN A 9 -8.47 -7.84 -3.94
CA GLN A 9 -9.34 -8.19 -5.05
C GLN A 9 -10.68 -8.69 -4.51
N GLN A 10 -11.77 -7.99 -4.86
CA GLN A 10 -13.12 -8.35 -4.46
C GLN A 10 -13.28 -8.56 -2.94
N GLY A 11 -12.69 -7.65 -2.16
CA GLY A 11 -12.73 -7.71 -0.70
C GLY A 11 -11.83 -8.74 -0.06
N LYS A 12 -10.95 -9.38 -0.83
CA LYS A 12 -10.05 -10.43 -0.33
C LYS A 12 -8.60 -10.05 -0.54
N LEU A 13 -7.78 -10.42 0.44
CA LEU A 13 -6.33 -10.33 0.31
C LEU A 13 -5.84 -11.52 -0.52
N VAL A 14 -5.22 -11.22 -1.66
CA VAL A 14 -4.64 -12.23 -2.55
C VAL A 14 -3.15 -11.96 -2.67
N GLU A 15 -2.32 -12.95 -2.38
CA GLU A 15 -0.87 -12.83 -2.42
C GLU A 15 -0.30 -13.59 -3.62
N TYR A 16 0.67 -12.96 -4.30
CA TYR A 16 1.40 -13.57 -5.40
C TYR A 16 2.88 -13.62 -5.03
N GLU A 17 3.45 -14.82 -5.04
CA GLU A 17 4.88 -15.00 -4.86
C GLU A 17 5.56 -14.90 -6.21
N ILE A 18 6.56 -14.00 -6.31
CA ILE A 18 7.37 -13.83 -7.50
C ILE A 18 8.79 -14.23 -7.13
N GLN A 19 9.23 -15.34 -7.71
CA GLN A 19 10.55 -15.89 -7.44
C GLN A 19 11.62 -15.22 -8.31
N GLU A 20 12.87 -15.50 -8.01
CA GLU A 20 13.98 -14.99 -8.80
C GLU A 20 13.82 -15.33 -10.28
N ASN A 21 14.10 -14.35 -11.14
CA ASN A 21 13.95 -14.44 -12.60
C ASN A 21 12.50 -14.52 -13.11
N GLU A 22 11.53 -14.35 -12.24
CA GLU A 22 10.13 -14.29 -12.66
C GLU A 22 9.66 -12.85 -12.88
N MET A 23 8.62 -12.70 -13.67
CA MET A 23 7.95 -11.43 -13.94
C MET A 23 6.49 -11.53 -13.55
N PHE A 24 5.91 -10.42 -13.13
CA PHE A 24 4.49 -10.33 -12.77
C PHE A 24 3.87 -9.08 -13.39
N LEU A 25 2.78 -9.26 -14.11
CA LEU A 25 2.01 -8.14 -14.66
C LEU A 25 0.88 -7.80 -13.69
N LEU A 26 0.97 -6.63 -13.08
CA LEU A 26 -0.05 -6.12 -12.18
C LEU A 26 -1.03 -5.26 -12.96
N PRO A 27 -2.32 -5.66 -13.05
CA PRO A 27 -3.31 -4.84 -13.73
C PRO A 27 -3.52 -3.49 -13.03
N ALA A 28 -3.96 -2.50 -13.80
CA ALA A 28 -4.27 -1.19 -13.25
C ALA A 28 -5.40 -1.24 -12.22
N LYS A 29 -5.39 -0.31 -11.27
CA LYS A 29 -6.44 -0.11 -10.26
C LYS A 29 -6.60 -1.23 -9.25
N ILE A 30 -5.64 -2.12 -9.15
CA ILE A 30 -5.62 -3.13 -8.08
C ILE A 30 -4.72 -2.61 -6.95
N PRO A 31 -5.27 -2.40 -5.75
CA PRO A 31 -4.46 -2.05 -4.59
C PRO A 31 -3.43 -3.14 -4.32
N HIS A 32 -2.20 -2.74 -4.08
CA HIS A 32 -1.10 -3.69 -3.93
C HIS A 32 -0.02 -3.17 -3.01
N SER A 33 0.71 -4.10 -2.41
CA SER A 33 1.84 -3.80 -1.55
C SER A 33 2.91 -4.86 -1.72
N PRO A 34 4.13 -4.49 -2.10
CA PRO A 34 5.22 -5.46 -2.21
C PRO A 34 5.86 -5.72 -0.84
N VAL A 35 6.10 -6.99 -0.55
CA VAL A 35 6.89 -7.42 0.60
C VAL A 35 8.17 -8.03 0.08
N ARG A 36 9.27 -7.31 0.25
CA ARG A 36 10.57 -7.70 -0.31
C ARG A 36 11.40 -8.44 0.73
N SER A 37 12.06 -9.50 0.30
CA SER A 37 13.04 -10.18 1.15
C SER A 37 14.31 -9.31 1.27
N LYS A 38 15.03 -9.50 2.37
CA LYS A 38 16.27 -8.77 2.62
C LYS A 38 17.27 -9.03 1.48
N GLY A 39 17.83 -7.96 0.95
CA GLY A 39 18.82 -8.05 -0.13
C GLY A 39 18.24 -8.31 -1.51
N SER A 40 16.92 -8.38 -1.66
CA SER A 40 16.30 -8.58 -2.96
C SER A 40 16.40 -7.32 -3.83
N ILE A 41 16.49 -7.52 -5.14
CA ILE A 41 16.49 -6.45 -6.13
C ILE A 41 15.32 -6.69 -7.07
N GLY A 42 14.46 -5.69 -7.22
CA GLY A 42 13.31 -5.78 -8.12
C GLY A 42 13.32 -4.62 -9.12
N LEU A 43 12.97 -4.94 -10.36
CA LEU A 43 12.75 -3.94 -11.41
C LEU A 43 11.26 -3.72 -11.57
N VAL A 44 10.83 -2.46 -11.43
CA VAL A 44 9.44 -2.06 -11.64
C VAL A 44 9.37 -1.19 -12.86
N ILE A 45 8.50 -1.58 -13.80
CA ILE A 45 8.26 -0.80 -15.03
C ILE A 45 6.84 -0.27 -14.97
N GLU A 46 6.70 1.05 -14.98
CA GLU A 46 5.42 1.73 -14.88
C GLU A 46 5.21 2.67 -16.06
N ARG A 47 3.95 2.89 -16.41
CA ARG A 47 3.60 3.90 -17.41
C ARG A 47 3.83 5.29 -16.83
N LYS A 48 4.20 6.22 -17.69
CA LYS A 48 4.31 7.62 -17.30
C LYS A 48 2.93 8.16 -16.89
N ARG A 49 2.87 8.84 -15.75
CA ARG A 49 1.65 9.49 -15.28
C ARG A 49 1.37 10.75 -16.09
N ASN A 50 0.10 10.99 -16.40
CA ASN A 50 -0.32 12.27 -16.99
C ASN A 50 -1.03 13.11 -15.92
N LYS A 51 -1.49 14.31 -16.29
CA LYS A 51 -2.10 15.27 -15.37
C LYS A 51 -3.39 14.76 -14.71
N ASP A 52 -4.09 13.84 -15.34
CA ASP A 52 -5.37 13.33 -14.85
C ASP A 52 -5.20 12.08 -13.99
N HIS A 53 -4.00 11.52 -13.93
CA HIS A 53 -3.73 10.32 -13.14
C HIS A 53 -3.47 10.69 -11.69
N LYS A 54 -4.17 10.01 -10.79
CA LYS A 54 -3.95 10.12 -9.35
C LYS A 54 -3.42 8.80 -8.81
N ASP A 55 -2.48 8.90 -7.87
CA ASP A 55 -2.06 7.78 -7.06
C ASP A 55 -2.94 7.70 -5.82
N GLY A 56 -3.09 6.51 -5.29
CA GLY A 56 -3.85 6.28 -4.07
C GLY A 56 -3.08 5.45 -3.07
N LEU A 57 -3.29 5.75 -1.80
CA LEU A 57 -2.79 4.93 -0.70
C LEU A 57 -3.99 4.44 0.09
N MET A 58 -3.98 3.17 0.46
CA MET A 58 -5.07 2.51 1.16
C MET A 58 -4.51 1.67 2.30
N TRP A 59 -5.25 1.63 3.41
CA TRP A 59 -4.93 0.76 4.55
C TRP A 59 -6.11 -0.13 4.86
N PHE A 60 -5.82 -1.38 5.17
CA PHE A 60 -6.82 -2.40 5.52
C PHE A 60 -6.50 -2.97 6.89
N SER A 61 -7.54 -3.29 7.66
CA SER A 61 -7.34 -3.91 8.98
C SER A 61 -6.70 -5.29 8.84
N ASP A 62 -5.82 -5.63 9.78
CA ASP A 62 -5.05 -6.88 9.72
C ASP A 62 -5.94 -8.12 9.90
N THR A 63 -6.96 -8.03 10.75
CA THR A 63 -7.81 -9.18 11.07
C THR A 63 -9.05 -9.30 10.22
N ALA A 64 -9.70 -8.17 9.89
CA ALA A 64 -10.96 -8.17 9.13
C ALA A 64 -10.77 -7.83 7.65
N ASN A 65 -9.60 -7.42 7.24
CA ASN A 65 -9.30 -6.94 5.89
C ASN A 65 -10.29 -5.87 5.40
N GLU A 66 -10.73 -5.03 6.32
CA GLU A 66 -11.66 -3.93 6.05
C GLU A 66 -10.89 -2.65 5.77
N LEU A 67 -11.36 -1.86 4.80
CA LEU A 67 -10.74 -0.58 4.49
C LEU A 67 -10.81 0.37 5.68
N LEU A 68 -9.65 0.86 6.13
CA LEU A 68 -9.54 1.84 7.23
C LEU A 68 -9.51 3.26 6.70
N TYR A 69 -8.71 3.49 5.68
CA TYR A 69 -8.47 4.82 5.13
C TYR A 69 -8.00 4.72 3.69
N GLU A 70 -8.36 5.71 2.89
CA GLU A 70 -7.82 5.89 1.55
C GLU A 70 -7.65 7.37 1.26
N GLU A 71 -6.61 7.68 0.51
CA GLU A 71 -6.35 9.05 0.08
C GLU A 71 -5.77 9.02 -1.33
N TYR A 72 -6.26 9.91 -2.18
CA TYR A 72 -5.82 10.03 -3.57
C TYR A 72 -5.21 11.40 -3.81
N PHE A 73 -4.14 11.43 -4.60
CA PHE A 73 -3.40 12.67 -4.85
C PHE A 73 -2.67 12.59 -6.18
N GLN A 74 -2.31 13.74 -6.72
CA GLN A 74 -1.44 13.78 -7.89
C GLN A 74 0.01 13.67 -7.42
N LEU A 75 0.69 12.61 -7.88
CA LEU A 75 2.06 12.35 -7.47
C LEU A 75 3.03 13.27 -8.20
N THR A 76 3.72 14.12 -7.47
CA THR A 76 4.76 15.01 -8.00
C THR A 76 6.13 14.70 -7.39
N ASN A 77 6.17 14.35 -6.10
CA ASN A 77 7.39 13.96 -5.40
C ASN A 77 7.03 12.79 -4.48
N ILE A 78 7.55 11.61 -4.80
CA ILE A 78 7.17 10.37 -4.11
C ILE A 78 7.45 10.42 -2.61
N GLU A 79 8.60 10.96 -2.20
CA GLU A 79 8.96 11.01 -0.80
C GLU A 79 8.06 11.94 0.00
N LYS A 80 7.86 13.17 -0.49
CA LYS A 80 7.06 14.17 0.20
C LYS A 80 5.57 13.84 0.20
N ASP A 81 5.04 13.40 -0.93
CA ASP A 81 3.61 13.15 -1.08
C ASP A 81 3.18 11.94 -0.26
N PHE A 82 3.94 10.86 -0.32
CA PHE A 82 3.66 9.65 0.47
C PHE A 82 3.82 9.92 1.96
N LEU A 83 4.88 10.60 2.36
CA LEU A 83 5.13 10.91 3.77
C LEU A 83 3.99 11.74 4.39
N ALA A 84 3.47 12.71 3.65
CA ALA A 84 2.36 13.52 4.13
C ALA A 84 1.11 12.67 4.40
N VAL A 85 0.80 11.74 3.52
CA VAL A 85 -0.34 10.82 3.69
C VAL A 85 -0.12 9.87 4.86
N PHE A 86 1.08 9.29 4.96
CA PHE A 86 1.43 8.41 6.09
C PHE A 86 1.31 9.13 7.43
N LYS A 87 1.78 10.35 7.53
CA LYS A 87 1.66 11.13 8.76
C LYS A 87 0.20 11.41 9.14
N ARG A 88 -0.63 11.75 8.17
CA ARG A 88 -2.06 11.96 8.43
C ARG A 88 -2.73 10.70 8.97
N PHE A 89 -2.48 9.57 8.33
CA PHE A 89 -3.08 8.30 8.75
C PHE A 89 -2.59 7.88 10.13
N TYR A 90 -1.27 7.82 10.34
CA TYR A 90 -0.72 7.29 11.59
C TYR A 90 -0.90 8.22 12.79
N SER A 91 -1.09 9.50 12.56
CA SER A 91 -1.31 10.46 13.66
C SER A 91 -2.75 10.52 14.14
N ASP A 92 -3.70 9.91 13.44
CA ASP A 92 -5.12 9.92 13.79
C ASP A 92 -5.60 8.51 14.13
N GLU A 93 -5.80 8.26 15.43
CA GLU A 93 -6.28 6.96 15.91
C GLU A 93 -7.63 6.55 15.31
N LYS A 94 -8.50 7.53 15.02
CA LYS A 94 -9.81 7.24 14.43
C LYS A 94 -9.66 6.63 13.04
N LEU A 95 -8.69 7.08 12.27
CA LEU A 95 -8.43 6.53 10.93
C LEU A 95 -7.89 5.09 11.01
N ARG A 96 -7.19 4.76 12.09
CA ARG A 96 -6.59 3.44 12.31
C ARG A 96 -7.53 2.43 12.97
N THR A 97 -8.72 2.86 13.37
CA THR A 97 -9.67 2.00 14.08
C THR A 97 -10.59 1.30 13.08
N CYS A 98 -10.64 -0.03 13.15
CA CYS A 98 -11.52 -0.83 12.31
C CYS A 98 -12.98 -0.64 12.76
N PRO A 99 -13.88 -0.20 11.86
CA PRO A 99 -15.26 0.04 12.24
C PRO A 99 -16.01 -1.22 12.73
N SER A 100 -15.68 -2.37 12.16
CA SER A 100 -16.37 -3.63 12.50
C SER A 100 -15.86 -4.29 13.76
N THR A 101 -14.55 -4.25 14.02
CA THR A 101 -13.93 -5.00 15.11
C THR A 101 -13.47 -4.11 16.26
N GLY A 102 -13.31 -2.81 16.04
CA GLY A 102 -12.72 -1.89 17.01
C GLY A 102 -11.20 -2.03 17.16
N GLU A 103 -10.58 -2.93 16.39
CA GLU A 103 -9.13 -3.08 16.41
C GLU A 103 -8.45 -1.82 15.89
N ILE A 104 -7.40 -1.41 16.59
CA ILE A 104 -6.62 -0.22 16.24
C ILE A 104 -5.29 -0.68 15.67
N MET A 105 -5.02 -0.28 14.40
CA MET A 105 -3.75 -0.59 13.75
C MET A 105 -2.61 0.13 14.47
N GLU A 106 -1.52 -0.57 14.71
CA GLU A 106 -0.33 0.00 15.33
C GLU A 106 0.30 1.08 14.43
N VAL A 107 0.87 2.08 15.08
CA VAL A 107 1.58 3.15 14.39
C VAL A 107 2.92 2.63 13.87
N ASP A 108 3.19 2.90 12.62
CA ASP A 108 4.54 2.71 12.09
C ASP A 108 5.40 3.90 12.49
N LYS A 109 6.31 3.66 13.43
CA LYS A 109 7.13 4.71 14.05
C LYS A 109 8.04 5.45 13.07
N ARG A 110 8.24 4.91 11.88
CA ARG A 110 9.03 5.59 10.84
C ARG A 110 8.34 6.86 10.34
N TYR A 111 7.02 6.98 10.49
CA TYR A 111 6.20 8.05 9.92
C TYR A 111 5.56 8.97 10.93
N VAL A 112 5.89 8.83 12.21
CA VAL A 112 5.42 9.70 13.28
C VAL A 112 6.62 10.16 14.12
N ASP A 113 6.49 11.34 14.68
CA ASP A 113 7.52 11.91 15.56
C ASP A 113 7.40 11.37 16.97
#